data_d9b7e67f0ceb478cdc14b64ac293dad9
#
_entry.id   d9b7e67f0ceb478cdc14b64ac293dad9
#
_cell.length_a   1.000
_cell.length_b   1.000
_cell.length_c   1.000
_cell.angle_alpha   90.00
_cell.angle_beta   90.00
_cell.angle_gamma   90.00
#
_symmetry.space_group_name_H-M   'P 1'
#
loop_
_entity.id
_entity.type
_entity.pdbx_description
1 polymer ?
#
loop_
_entity_poly.entity_id
_entity_poly.type
_entity_poly.pdbx_seq_one_letter_code
_entity_poly.pdbx_strand_id
1 'polypeptide(L)'
;MSEKVKLVLFKVDTVLITEVIELDAELGDPNCKLIKPLEWKKNENDDGYSLVTWIDATDQTELMVRSEDILTISDPTPEVIEKYLELTS
;
A
#
# COMPACT_ATOMS: atom_id res chain seq x y z
N MET A 1 -15.76 -6.79 -3.38
CA MET A 1 -14.63 -7.07 -4.25
C MET A 1 -13.39 -6.36 -3.83
N SER A 2 -13.55 -5.13 -3.53
CA SER A 2 -12.43 -4.27 -3.22
C SER A 2 -12.15 -4.18 -1.73
N GLU A 3 -12.78 -5.01 -0.91
CA GLU A 3 -12.57 -5.01 0.52
C GLU A 3 -11.13 -5.36 0.91
N LYS A 4 -10.42 -6.04 0.03
CA LYS A 4 -9.03 -6.42 0.26
C LYS A 4 -8.06 -5.28 0.02
N VAL A 5 -8.45 -4.30 -0.78
CA VAL A 5 -7.56 -3.19 -1.13
C VAL A 5 -7.63 -2.13 -0.04
N LYS A 6 -6.49 -1.80 0.54
CA LYS A 6 -6.40 -0.89 1.67
C LYS A 6 -5.46 0.27 1.36
N LEU A 7 -5.72 1.38 2.02
CA LEU A 7 -4.81 2.52 2.06
C LEU A 7 -4.01 2.41 3.36
N VAL A 8 -2.70 2.35 3.25
CA VAL A 8 -1.80 2.22 4.40
C VAL A 8 -0.94 3.48 4.47
N LEU A 9 -1.00 4.16 5.60
CA LEU A 9 -0.18 5.34 5.86
C LEU A 9 0.93 4.95 6.83
N PHE A 10 2.17 5.06 6.37
CA PHE A 10 3.34 4.80 7.19
C PHE A 10 3.78 6.05 7.95
N LYS A 11 4.60 5.84 8.98
CA LYS A 11 5.12 6.93 9.82
C LYS A 11 6.00 7.91 9.05
N VAL A 12 6.50 7.53 7.89
CA VAL A 12 7.37 8.38 7.06
C VAL A 12 6.62 9.09 5.95
N ASP A 13 5.32 9.32 6.13
CA ASP A 13 4.46 10.03 5.18
C ASP A 13 4.31 9.33 3.82
N THR A 14 4.50 8.04 3.80
CA THR A 14 4.28 7.24 2.61
C THR A 14 2.88 6.67 2.65
N VAL A 15 2.11 6.90 1.60
CA VAL A 15 0.77 6.36 1.46
C VAL A 15 0.80 5.25 0.42
N LEU A 16 0.38 4.06 0.81
CA LEU A 16 0.35 2.91 -0.08
C LEU A 16 -1.07 2.44 -0.31
N ILE A 17 -1.33 1.95 -1.52
CA ILE A 17 -2.56 1.25 -1.85
C ILE A 17 -2.15 -0.19 -2.10
N THR A 18 -2.72 -1.12 -1.34
CA THR A 18 -2.21 -2.48 -1.31
C THR A 18 -3.23 -3.41 -0.67
N GLU A 19 -3.08 -4.71 -0.90
CA GLU A 19 -3.73 -5.70 -0.06
C GLU A 19 -2.81 -5.96 1.13
N VAL A 20 -3.39 -6.16 2.31
CA VAL A 20 -2.64 -6.37 3.55
C VAL A 20 -3.06 -7.70 4.17
N ILE A 21 -2.08 -8.52 4.50
CA ILE A 21 -2.31 -9.76 5.23
C ILE A 21 -1.55 -9.70 6.54
N GLU A 22 -2.24 -9.88 7.65
CA GLU A 22 -1.61 -9.95 8.96
C GLU A 22 -1.08 -11.38 9.17
N LEU A 23 0.11 -11.47 9.74
CA LEU A 23 0.78 -12.74 9.98
C LEU A 23 1.10 -12.88 11.46
N ASP A 24 1.11 -14.13 11.93
CA ASP A 24 1.63 -14.43 13.25
C ASP A 24 3.16 -14.37 13.19
N ALA A 25 3.74 -13.53 14.01
CA ALA A 25 5.18 -13.35 14.03
C ALA A 25 5.64 -13.07 15.44
N GLU A 26 6.90 -13.36 15.71
CA GLU A 26 7.47 -13.05 17.00
C GLU A 26 7.68 -11.55 17.15
N LEU A 27 7.77 -11.11 18.38
CA LEU A 27 7.95 -9.70 18.68
C LEU A 27 9.20 -9.15 17.97
N GLY A 28 9.02 -8.06 17.24
CA GLY A 28 10.10 -7.43 16.51
C GLY A 28 10.25 -7.88 15.07
N ASP A 29 9.62 -8.99 14.69
CA ASP A 29 9.67 -9.46 13.31
C ASP A 29 8.57 -8.82 12.48
N PRO A 30 8.76 -8.72 11.15
CA PRO A 30 7.69 -8.24 10.28
C PRO A 30 6.45 -9.12 10.41
N ASN A 31 5.31 -8.47 10.64
CA ASN A 31 4.06 -9.18 10.89
C ASN A 31 2.94 -8.80 9.93
N CYS A 32 3.25 -8.03 8.89
CA CYS A 32 2.29 -7.71 7.84
C CYS A 32 2.91 -7.96 6.49
N LYS A 33 2.12 -8.55 5.59
CA LYS A 33 2.53 -8.72 4.20
C LYS A 33 1.71 -7.80 3.33
N LEU A 34 2.38 -6.99 2.52
CA LEU A 34 1.74 -6.13 1.55
C LEU A 34 1.83 -6.80 0.19
N ILE A 35 0.70 -6.94 -0.48
CA ILE A 35 0.62 -7.60 -1.78
C ILE A 35 0.41 -6.54 -2.86
N LYS A 36 1.34 -6.48 -3.81
CA LYS A 36 1.33 -5.53 -4.92
C LYS A 36 1.15 -4.09 -4.44
N PRO A 37 2.01 -3.60 -3.53
CA PRO A 37 1.85 -2.24 -3.03
C PRO A 37 2.22 -1.21 -4.09
N LEU A 38 1.35 -0.22 -4.25
CA LEU A 38 1.62 0.95 -5.08
C LEU A 38 1.61 2.18 -4.19
N GLU A 39 2.50 3.11 -4.47
CA GLU A 39 2.55 4.36 -3.71
C GLU A 39 1.61 5.38 -4.33
N TRP A 40 0.77 5.97 -3.50
CA TRP A 40 -0.10 7.07 -3.90
C TRP A 40 0.69 8.36 -3.78
N LYS A 41 0.82 9.09 -4.89
CA LYS A 41 1.52 10.36 -4.90
C LYS A 41 0.66 11.42 -5.54
N LYS A 42 0.57 12.58 -4.87
CA LYS A 42 -0.11 13.72 -5.44
C LYS A 42 0.74 14.31 -6.56
N ASN A 43 0.09 14.66 -7.66
CA ASN A 43 0.80 15.28 -8.77
C ASN A 43 1.21 16.70 -8.41
N GLU A 44 2.39 17.13 -8.89
CA GLU A 44 2.89 18.48 -8.62
C GLU A 44 2.23 19.52 -9.50
N ASN A 45 1.80 19.13 -10.69
CA ASN A 45 1.35 20.06 -11.72
C ASN A 45 -0.17 20.22 -11.82
N ASP A 46 -0.92 19.38 -11.09
CA ASP A 46 -2.39 19.44 -11.12
C ASP A 46 -2.94 18.90 -9.80
N ASP A 47 -4.27 18.78 -9.71
CA ASP A 47 -4.93 18.29 -8.49
C ASP A 47 -5.08 16.77 -8.45
N GLY A 48 -4.53 16.08 -9.44
CA GLY A 48 -4.63 14.65 -9.52
C GLY A 48 -3.57 13.92 -8.71
N TYR A 49 -3.54 12.61 -8.90
CA TYR A 49 -2.58 11.74 -8.22
C TYR A 49 -2.12 10.64 -9.17
N SER A 50 -1.06 9.95 -8.76
CA SER A 50 -0.54 8.80 -9.50
C SER A 50 -0.31 7.65 -8.54
N LEU A 51 -0.49 6.43 -9.02
CA LEU A 51 -0.11 5.22 -8.30
C LEU A 51 1.13 4.66 -8.99
N VAL A 52 2.23 4.57 -8.24
CA VAL A 52 3.51 4.15 -8.80
C VAL A 52 4.08 3.00 -7.97
N THR A 53 4.98 2.24 -8.57
CA THR A 53 5.66 1.16 -7.85
C THR A 53 6.36 1.72 -6.62
N TRP A 54 6.12 1.10 -5.46
CA TRP A 54 6.67 1.65 -4.23
C TRP A 54 8.18 1.50 -4.14
N ILE A 55 8.70 0.32 -4.34
CA ILE A 55 10.15 0.13 -4.29
C ILE A 55 10.63 -0.34 -5.64
N ASP A 56 11.19 0.59 -6.41
CA ASP A 56 11.63 0.31 -7.78
C ASP A 56 12.84 -0.61 -7.85
N ALA A 57 13.57 -0.74 -6.75
CA ALA A 57 14.80 -1.52 -6.73
C ALA A 57 14.56 -3.03 -6.63
N THR A 58 13.32 -3.47 -6.55
CA THR A 58 12.99 -4.89 -6.44
C THR A 58 11.83 -5.24 -7.37
N ASP A 59 11.85 -6.48 -7.85
CA ASP A 59 10.74 -7.03 -8.62
C ASP A 59 9.74 -7.78 -7.76
N GLN A 60 9.95 -7.81 -6.45
CA GLN A 60 9.04 -8.48 -5.54
C GLN A 60 7.68 -7.82 -5.53
N THR A 61 6.63 -8.63 -5.55
CA THR A 61 5.26 -8.14 -5.49
C THR A 61 4.64 -8.30 -4.10
N GLU A 62 5.35 -8.97 -3.20
CA GLU A 62 4.92 -9.15 -1.81
C GLU A 62 6.05 -8.66 -0.91
N LEU A 63 5.73 -7.72 -0.05
CA LEU A 63 6.74 -7.11 0.82
C LEU A 63 6.29 -7.22 2.27
N MET A 64 7.24 -7.49 3.15
CA MET A 64 6.97 -7.61 4.58
C MET A 64 7.26 -6.31 5.30
N VAL A 65 6.35 -5.90 6.16
CA VAL A 65 6.52 -4.71 6.98
C VAL A 65 6.10 -5.00 8.41
N ARG A 66 6.52 -4.14 9.33
CA ARG A 66 6.08 -4.24 10.72
C ARG A 66 4.88 -3.34 10.94
N SER A 67 3.87 -3.87 11.62
CA SER A 67 2.65 -3.11 11.88
C SER A 67 2.91 -1.84 12.70
N GLU A 68 3.93 -1.84 13.54
CA GLU A 68 4.26 -0.67 14.37
C GLU A 68 4.76 0.51 13.56
N ASP A 69 5.14 0.32 12.30
CA ASP A 69 5.52 1.41 11.40
C ASP A 69 4.35 1.99 10.63
N ILE A 70 3.18 1.43 10.80
CA ILE A 70 1.95 1.88 10.15
C ILE A 70 1.19 2.81 11.09
N LEU A 71 0.86 4.02 10.62
CA LEU A 71 0.04 4.94 11.41
C LEU A 71 -1.43 4.56 11.35
N THR A 72 -1.92 4.23 10.18
CA THR A 72 -3.32 3.89 10.03
C THR A 72 -3.52 3.05 8.77
N ILE A 73 -4.61 2.28 8.80
CA ILE A 73 -5.09 1.54 7.63
C ILE A 73 -6.53 1.96 7.44
N SER A 74 -6.87 2.40 6.23
CA SER A 74 -8.23 2.82 5.93
C SER A 74 -8.64 2.36 4.54
N ASP A 75 -9.89 2.57 4.20
CA ASP A 75 -10.41 2.17 2.90
C ASP A 75 -10.18 3.30 1.89
N PRO A 76 -9.56 3.01 0.75
CA PRO A 76 -9.41 4.03 -0.29
C PRO A 76 -10.75 4.37 -0.93
N THR A 77 -10.79 5.48 -1.66
CA THR A 77 -11.99 5.83 -2.41
C THR A 77 -12.22 4.83 -3.53
N PRO A 78 -13.46 4.68 -4.01
CA PRO A 78 -13.74 3.76 -5.12
C PRO A 78 -12.90 4.04 -6.36
N GLU A 79 -12.63 5.30 -6.66
CA GLU A 79 -11.81 5.67 -7.81
C GLU A 79 -10.38 5.12 -7.66
N VAL A 80 -9.81 5.25 -6.48
CA VAL A 80 -8.46 4.76 -6.21
C VAL A 80 -8.42 3.23 -6.29
N ILE A 81 -9.45 2.57 -5.77
CA ILE A 81 -9.55 1.11 -5.84
C ILE A 81 -9.57 0.64 -7.29
N GLU A 82 -10.38 1.27 -8.12
CA GLU A 82 -10.48 0.90 -9.53
C GLU A 82 -9.13 1.07 -10.23
N LYS A 83 -8.47 2.17 -9.97
CA LYS A 83 -7.16 2.43 -10.59
C LYS A 83 -6.12 1.42 -10.15
N TYR A 84 -6.13 1.08 -8.86
CA TYR A 84 -5.22 0.06 -8.34
C TYR A 84 -5.45 -1.29 -8.99
N LEU A 85 -6.70 -1.72 -9.11
CA LEU A 85 -7.03 -3.00 -9.73
C LEU A 85 -6.64 -3.03 -11.20
N GLU A 86 -6.81 -1.93 -11.90
CA GLU A 86 -6.43 -1.79 -13.29
C GLU A 86 -4.92 -1.95 -13.47
N LEU A 87 -4.15 -1.33 -12.60
CA LEU A 87 -2.69 -1.34 -12.69
C LEU A 87 -2.05 -2.65 -12.21
N THR A 88 -2.75 -3.40 -11.39
CA THR A 88 -2.21 -4.63 -10.80
C THR A 88 -2.80 -5.90 -11.41
N SER A 89 -3.71 -5.79 -12.34
CA SER A 89 -4.32 -6.95 -12.99
C SER A 89 -3.47 -7.50 -14.14
#